data_761f56da694edb7846e1bc0755172440
#
_entry.id   761f56da694edb7846e1bc0755172440
#
_cell.length_a   1.000
_cell.length_b   1.000
_cell.length_c   1.000
_cell.angle_alpha   90.00
_cell.angle_beta   90.00
_cell.angle_gamma   90.00
#
_symmetry.space_group_name_H-M   'P 1'
#
loop_
_entity.id
_entity.type
_entity.pdbx_description
1 polymer ?
#
loop_
_entity_poly.entity_id
_entity_poly.type
_entity_poly.pdbx_seq_one_letter_code
_entity_poly.pdbx_strand_id
1 'polypeptide(L)'
;MRDTFSITNALTIDVEDYFQVSAFAPHIKRGEWDARECRVERNVDRILALLEDGNTKATFFTLGWIAERYPLLVRRIVEGGHELASHGYGHERVTDLSEAAFFNDIHSAKALLEDIGGVRVQGYRAPSFSIGSGNLWALDILQRADYRYSSSIYPIKHDHYGMPDAPRFPTRSGKV
;
A
#
# COMPACT_ATOMS: atom_id res chain seq x y z
N MET A 1 34.96 19.56 -8.77
CA MET A 1 33.83 19.36 -7.81
C MET A 1 33.21 18.04 -8.13
N ARG A 2 33.21 17.07 -7.21
CA ARG A 2 32.47 15.82 -7.39
C ARG A 2 31.02 16.13 -7.01
N ASP A 3 30.09 16.06 -7.96
CA ASP A 3 28.67 16.09 -7.67
C ASP A 3 28.37 14.92 -6.75
N THR A 4 28.17 15.22 -5.48
CA THR A 4 27.67 14.25 -4.52
C THR A 4 26.19 14.04 -4.84
N PHE A 5 25.89 13.02 -5.65
CA PHE A 5 24.51 12.54 -5.79
C PHE A 5 24.06 12.09 -4.40
N SER A 6 23.19 12.86 -3.76
CA SER A 6 22.54 12.42 -2.54
C SER A 6 21.51 11.36 -2.93
N ILE A 7 21.73 10.13 -2.49
CA ILE A 7 20.74 9.06 -2.64
C ILE A 7 19.67 9.29 -1.59
N THR A 8 18.43 9.52 -2.02
CA THR A 8 17.27 9.58 -1.13
C THR A 8 16.65 8.20 -1.04
N ASN A 9 16.58 7.65 0.16
CA ASN A 9 15.88 6.40 0.43
C ASN A 9 14.43 6.70 0.83
N ALA A 10 13.49 5.83 0.41
CA ALA A 10 12.11 5.89 0.82
C ALA A 10 11.84 4.86 1.93
N LEU A 11 11.30 5.33 3.06
CA LEU A 11 10.79 4.45 4.10
C LEU A 11 9.29 4.25 3.88
N THR A 12 8.84 3.01 3.88
CA THR A 12 7.43 2.69 3.63
C THR A 12 6.90 1.71 4.68
N ILE A 13 5.63 1.88 5.06
CA ILE A 13 4.94 1.05 6.04
C ILE A 13 3.62 0.60 5.43
N ASP A 14 3.32 -0.69 5.50
CA ASP A 14 2.02 -1.23 5.15
C ASP A 14 1.14 -1.22 6.40
N VAL A 15 0.00 -0.52 6.34
CA VAL A 15 -0.94 -0.35 7.46
C VAL A 15 -2.00 -1.43 7.37
N GLU A 16 -1.66 -2.56 7.96
CA GLU A 16 -2.48 -3.76 8.05
C GLU A 16 -2.25 -4.47 9.38
N ASP A 17 -3.13 -5.38 9.77
CA ASP A 17 -2.92 -6.21 10.96
C ASP A 17 -2.54 -7.64 10.58
N TYR A 18 -1.99 -8.40 11.53
CA TYR A 18 -1.46 -9.76 11.33
C TYR A 18 -2.46 -10.71 10.66
N PHE A 19 -3.75 -10.55 10.95
CA PHE A 19 -4.79 -11.44 10.42
C PHE A 19 -5.15 -11.14 8.95
N GLN A 20 -4.66 -10.05 8.40
CA GLN A 20 -4.92 -9.63 7.02
C GLN A 20 -3.88 -10.14 6.03
N VAL A 21 -2.69 -10.53 6.54
CA VAL A 21 -1.60 -10.99 5.67
C VAL A 21 -1.94 -12.32 4.98
N SER A 22 -1.55 -12.46 3.73
CA SER A 22 -1.86 -13.63 2.89
C SER A 22 -1.39 -14.97 3.49
N ALA A 23 -0.33 -14.95 4.30
CA ALA A 23 0.17 -16.15 4.99
C ALA A 23 -0.86 -16.76 5.95
N PHE A 24 -1.75 -15.96 6.53
CA PHE A 24 -2.81 -16.43 7.42
C PHE A 24 -4.15 -16.67 6.73
N ALA A 25 -4.32 -16.29 5.46
CA ALA A 25 -5.57 -16.48 4.73
C ALA A 25 -6.12 -17.91 4.74
N PRO A 26 -5.29 -18.99 4.73
CA PRO A 26 -5.79 -20.37 4.89
C PRO A 26 -6.39 -20.66 6.28
N HIS A 27 -6.00 -19.89 7.31
CA HIS A 27 -6.35 -20.13 8.71
C HIS A 27 -7.32 -19.10 9.29
N ILE A 28 -7.36 -17.90 8.74
CA ILE A 28 -8.20 -16.79 9.20
C ILE A 28 -9.01 -16.29 8.01
N LYS A 29 -10.31 -16.57 8.04
CA LYS A 29 -11.20 -16.11 6.98
C LYS A 29 -11.53 -14.63 7.16
N ARG A 30 -11.73 -13.91 6.05
CA ARG A 30 -12.08 -12.50 6.06
C ARG A 30 -13.30 -12.17 6.93
N GLY A 31 -14.32 -13.01 6.94
CA GLY A 31 -15.50 -12.83 7.79
C GLY A 31 -15.24 -12.91 9.30
N GLU A 32 -14.03 -13.31 9.71
CA GLU A 32 -13.62 -13.39 11.10
C GLU A 32 -12.81 -12.16 11.57
N TRP A 33 -12.46 -11.26 10.66
CA TRP A 33 -11.60 -10.12 10.97
C TRP A 33 -12.17 -9.20 12.03
N ASP A 34 -13.49 -8.93 11.98
CA ASP A 34 -14.15 -8.07 12.96
C ASP A 34 -14.18 -8.66 14.37
N ALA A 35 -13.99 -9.98 14.50
CA ALA A 35 -13.90 -10.67 15.79
C ALA A 35 -12.46 -10.78 16.32
N ARG A 36 -11.47 -10.36 15.56
CA ARG A 36 -10.05 -10.42 15.96
C ARG A 36 -9.62 -9.16 16.70
N GLU A 37 -8.73 -9.34 17.69
CA GLU A 37 -8.07 -8.20 18.31
C GLU A 37 -7.22 -7.47 17.28
N CYS A 38 -7.61 -6.24 16.96
CA CYS A 38 -6.85 -5.39 16.06
C CYS A 38 -5.79 -4.60 16.86
N ARG A 39 -4.55 -4.69 16.42
CA ARG A 39 -3.38 -4.08 17.06
C ARG A 39 -2.79 -2.92 16.25
N VAL A 40 -3.36 -2.65 15.08
CA VAL A 40 -2.84 -1.70 14.10
C VAL A 40 -2.67 -0.29 14.69
N GLU A 41 -3.67 0.24 15.41
CA GLU A 41 -3.58 1.61 15.98
C GLU A 41 -2.37 1.73 16.91
N ARG A 42 -2.30 0.85 17.92
CA ARG A 42 -1.19 0.85 18.89
C ARG A 42 0.18 0.72 18.21
N ASN A 43 0.27 -0.11 17.18
CA ASN A 43 1.53 -0.33 16.49
C ASN A 43 1.92 0.85 15.61
N VAL A 44 0.96 1.44 14.88
CA VAL A 44 1.21 2.62 14.06
C VAL A 44 1.54 3.83 14.93
N ASP A 45 0.87 4.03 16.06
CA ASP A 45 1.19 5.13 16.99
C ASP A 45 2.64 5.02 17.50
N ARG A 46 3.13 3.79 17.77
CA ARG A 46 4.54 3.58 18.14
C ARG A 46 5.50 3.89 16.99
N ILE A 47 5.12 3.55 15.76
CA ILE A 47 5.92 3.88 14.57
C ILE A 47 5.94 5.41 14.37
N LEU A 48 4.81 6.08 14.47
CA LEU A 48 4.73 7.53 14.34
C LEU A 48 5.62 8.24 15.36
N ALA A 49 5.61 7.81 16.62
CA ALA A 49 6.49 8.35 17.65
C ALA A 49 7.98 8.15 17.31
N LEU A 50 8.37 6.97 16.84
CA LEU A 50 9.76 6.71 16.40
C LEU A 50 10.18 7.57 15.20
N LEU A 51 9.26 7.82 14.26
CA LEU A 51 9.52 8.66 13.10
C LEU A 51 9.64 10.14 13.47
N GLU A 52 8.83 10.59 14.44
CA GLU A 52 8.91 11.93 15.00
C GLU A 52 10.24 12.16 15.72
N ASP A 53 10.63 11.25 16.62
CA ASP A 53 11.92 11.28 17.32
C ASP A 53 13.10 11.29 16.36
N GLY A 54 13.00 10.52 15.27
CA GLY A 54 14.03 10.44 14.21
C GLY A 54 13.95 11.56 13.17
N ASN A 55 13.01 12.51 13.30
CA ASN A 55 12.71 13.54 12.28
C ASN A 55 12.66 12.98 10.86
N THR A 56 12.00 11.83 10.70
CA THR A 56 11.93 11.07 9.45
C THR A 56 10.49 11.00 8.96
N LYS A 57 10.28 11.13 7.64
CA LYS A 57 8.97 10.93 7.02
C LYS A 57 8.93 9.61 6.28
N ALA A 58 7.72 9.06 6.15
CA ALA A 58 7.47 7.77 5.50
C ALA A 58 6.20 7.82 4.65
N THR A 59 6.04 6.84 3.77
CA THR A 59 4.81 6.57 3.04
C THR A 59 4.06 5.43 3.75
N PHE A 60 2.79 5.64 4.08
CA PHE A 60 1.93 4.66 4.71
C PHE A 60 0.93 4.12 3.70
N PHE A 61 1.15 2.90 3.23
CA PHE A 61 0.21 2.17 2.36
C PHE A 61 -0.90 1.56 3.23
N THR A 62 -2.06 2.20 3.20
CA THR A 62 -3.15 1.92 4.15
C THR A 62 -4.27 1.16 3.47
N LEU A 63 -4.78 0.10 4.12
CA LEU A 63 -5.97 -0.63 3.69
C LEU A 63 -7.23 0.20 3.91
N GLY A 64 -8.15 0.18 2.95
CA GLY A 64 -9.47 0.79 3.10
C GLY A 64 -10.24 0.21 4.29
N TRP A 65 -10.15 -1.10 4.52
CA TRP A 65 -10.74 -1.77 5.68
C TRP A 65 -10.27 -1.19 7.02
N ILE A 66 -8.98 -0.84 7.13
CA ILE A 66 -8.41 -0.18 8.31
C ILE A 66 -8.93 1.27 8.40
N ALA A 67 -8.89 1.99 7.29
CA ALA A 67 -9.32 3.39 7.24
C ALA A 67 -10.79 3.57 7.68
N GLU A 68 -11.67 2.68 7.23
CA GLU A 68 -13.09 2.68 7.60
C GLU A 68 -13.32 2.51 9.11
N ARG A 69 -12.53 1.67 9.75
CA ARG A 69 -12.67 1.35 11.20
C ARG A 69 -11.89 2.27 12.10
N TYR A 70 -10.78 2.80 11.61
CA TYR A 70 -9.85 3.62 12.36
C TYR A 70 -9.56 4.96 11.64
N PRO A 71 -10.58 5.80 11.36
CA PRO A 71 -10.39 7.05 10.61
C PRO A 71 -9.45 8.03 11.31
N LEU A 72 -9.41 8.03 12.64
CA LEU A 72 -8.47 8.87 13.39
C LEU A 72 -7.01 8.45 13.18
N LEU A 73 -6.74 7.18 12.93
CA LEU A 73 -5.41 6.69 12.61
C LEU A 73 -4.90 7.31 11.29
N VAL A 74 -5.76 7.33 10.26
CA VAL A 74 -5.44 7.93 8.96
C VAL A 74 -5.12 9.43 9.13
N ARG A 75 -5.90 10.14 9.94
CA ARG A 75 -5.66 11.57 10.22
C ARG A 75 -4.33 11.78 10.93
N ARG A 76 -3.99 10.98 11.94
CA ARG A 76 -2.69 11.07 12.63
C ARG A 76 -1.50 10.86 11.69
N ILE A 77 -1.61 9.93 10.74
CA ILE A 77 -0.57 9.73 9.71
C ILE A 77 -0.36 11.01 8.89
N VAL A 78 -1.45 11.62 8.42
CA VAL A 78 -1.39 12.86 7.61
C VAL A 78 -0.92 14.05 8.44
N GLU A 79 -1.44 14.24 9.65
CA GLU A 79 -1.05 15.31 10.57
C GLU A 79 0.43 15.21 10.96
N GLY A 80 0.97 14.00 11.06
CA GLY A 80 2.40 13.73 11.22
C GLY A 80 3.25 14.14 10.00
N GLY A 81 2.63 14.60 8.91
CA GLY A 81 3.32 15.01 7.67
C GLY A 81 3.87 13.84 6.86
N HIS A 82 3.31 12.66 7.03
CA HIS A 82 3.63 11.47 6.25
C HIS A 82 2.78 11.39 5.00
N GLU A 83 3.25 10.67 3.99
CA GLU A 83 2.46 10.39 2.80
C GLU A 83 1.44 9.29 3.09
N LEU A 84 0.17 9.56 2.74
CA LEU A 84 -0.90 8.56 2.74
C LEU A 84 -1.00 7.94 1.35
N ALA A 85 -0.88 6.62 1.27
CA ALA A 85 -0.99 5.83 0.05
C ALA A 85 -1.95 4.65 0.25
N SER A 86 -2.39 4.02 -0.84
CA SER A 86 -3.38 2.93 -0.81
C SER A 86 -2.71 1.56 -0.83
N HIS A 87 -3.23 0.64 -0.01
CA HIS A 87 -2.91 -0.79 -0.04
C HIS A 87 -4.09 -1.65 -0.54
N GLY A 88 -5.00 -1.05 -1.32
CA GLY A 88 -6.29 -1.64 -1.66
C GLY A 88 -7.29 -1.52 -0.51
N TYR A 89 -8.48 -2.10 -0.69
CA TYR A 89 -9.51 -2.04 0.35
C TYR A 89 -9.38 -3.20 1.33
N GLY A 90 -9.35 -4.43 0.81
CA GLY A 90 -9.51 -5.63 1.63
C GLY A 90 -8.35 -6.60 1.62
N HIS A 91 -7.14 -6.16 1.29
CA HIS A 91 -5.94 -6.99 1.18
C HIS A 91 -6.10 -8.18 0.21
N GLU A 92 -6.87 -7.99 -0.87
CA GLU A 92 -7.00 -9.01 -1.91
C GLU A 92 -5.84 -8.94 -2.90
N ARG A 93 -5.29 -10.11 -3.23
CA ARG A 93 -4.20 -10.19 -4.21
C ARG A 93 -4.71 -9.85 -5.61
N VAL A 94 -3.97 -9.05 -6.35
CA VAL A 94 -4.33 -8.68 -7.73
C VAL A 94 -4.45 -9.92 -8.64
N THR A 95 -3.71 -10.98 -8.34
CA THR A 95 -3.79 -12.28 -9.04
C THR A 95 -5.15 -12.96 -8.90
N ASP A 96 -5.92 -12.63 -7.87
CA ASP A 96 -7.17 -13.30 -7.53
C ASP A 96 -8.39 -12.46 -7.95
N LEU A 97 -8.15 -11.28 -8.54
CA LEU A 97 -9.17 -10.34 -8.98
C LEU A 97 -9.30 -10.28 -10.49
N SER A 98 -10.53 -10.08 -10.97
CA SER A 98 -10.74 -9.60 -12.33
C SER A 98 -10.37 -8.11 -12.43
N GLU A 99 -10.13 -7.61 -13.66
CA GLU A 99 -9.85 -6.19 -13.90
C GLU A 99 -10.91 -5.26 -13.32
N ALA A 100 -12.19 -5.61 -13.47
CA ALA A 100 -13.29 -4.81 -12.93
C ALA A 100 -13.32 -4.84 -11.39
N ALA A 101 -13.08 -6.00 -10.77
CA ALA A 101 -13.01 -6.13 -9.32
C ALA A 101 -11.82 -5.35 -8.76
N PHE A 102 -10.67 -5.42 -9.42
CA PHE A 102 -9.49 -4.66 -9.05
C PHE A 102 -9.73 -3.15 -9.13
N PHE A 103 -10.34 -2.66 -10.24
CA PHE A 103 -10.70 -1.24 -10.35
C PHE A 103 -11.59 -0.79 -9.20
N ASN A 104 -12.63 -1.57 -8.87
CA ASN A 104 -13.56 -1.23 -7.79
C ASN A 104 -12.86 -1.19 -6.43
N ASP A 105 -12.00 -2.16 -6.13
CA ASP A 105 -11.23 -2.22 -4.89
C ASP A 105 -10.35 -0.98 -4.70
N ILE A 106 -9.51 -0.67 -5.68
CA ILE A 106 -8.57 0.45 -5.59
C ILE A 106 -9.26 1.81 -5.62
N HIS A 107 -10.35 1.95 -6.40
CA HIS A 107 -11.13 3.18 -6.49
C HIS A 107 -11.85 3.49 -5.17
N SER A 108 -12.49 2.47 -4.57
CA SER A 108 -13.18 2.63 -3.29
C SER A 108 -12.20 2.94 -2.16
N ALA A 109 -11.05 2.23 -2.12
CA ALA A 109 -10.01 2.49 -1.14
C ALA A 109 -9.46 3.92 -1.25
N LYS A 110 -9.16 4.38 -2.48
CA LYS A 110 -8.67 5.72 -2.72
C LYS A 110 -9.66 6.79 -2.27
N ALA A 111 -10.92 6.68 -2.69
CA ALA A 111 -11.96 7.65 -2.34
C ALA A 111 -12.14 7.76 -0.82
N LEU A 112 -12.15 6.63 -0.11
CA LEU A 112 -12.27 6.60 1.35
C LEU A 112 -11.07 7.23 2.05
N LEU A 113 -9.85 6.89 1.61
CA LEU A 113 -8.62 7.44 2.17
C LEU A 113 -8.52 8.96 1.96
N GLU A 114 -8.91 9.45 0.78
CA GLU A 114 -8.93 10.88 0.46
C GLU A 114 -9.99 11.64 1.28
N ASP A 115 -11.18 11.05 1.46
CA ASP A 115 -12.25 11.64 2.27
C ASP A 115 -11.82 11.79 3.74
N ILE A 116 -11.23 10.75 4.32
CA ILE A 116 -10.80 10.75 5.72
C ILE A 116 -9.55 11.63 5.92
N GLY A 117 -8.56 11.48 5.04
CA GLY A 117 -7.26 12.13 5.18
C GLY A 117 -7.24 13.60 4.74
N GLY A 118 -8.20 14.02 3.90
CA GLY A 118 -8.25 15.38 3.34
C GLY A 118 -7.07 15.69 2.39
N VAL A 119 -6.37 14.66 1.92
CA VAL A 119 -5.20 14.76 1.04
C VAL A 119 -5.36 13.84 -0.17
N ARG A 120 -4.66 14.16 -1.26
CA ARG A 120 -4.68 13.32 -2.45
C ARG A 120 -3.84 12.06 -2.26
N VAL A 121 -4.41 10.89 -2.57
CA VAL A 121 -3.71 9.59 -2.55
C VAL A 121 -3.14 9.31 -3.94
N GLN A 122 -1.82 9.31 -4.06
CA GLN A 122 -1.13 9.15 -5.34
C GLN A 122 -0.49 7.78 -5.53
N GLY A 123 -0.12 7.13 -4.42
CA GLY A 123 0.60 5.87 -4.41
C GLY A 123 -0.29 4.66 -4.16
N TYR A 124 0.11 3.53 -4.76
CA TYR A 124 -0.50 2.23 -4.53
C TYR A 124 0.56 1.16 -4.29
N ARG A 125 0.28 0.24 -3.37
CA ARG A 125 1.01 -1.03 -3.22
C ARG A 125 0.04 -2.19 -3.24
N ALA A 126 0.31 -3.17 -4.12
CA ALA A 126 -0.51 -4.37 -4.17
C ALA A 126 -0.25 -5.26 -2.94
N PRO A 127 -1.31 -5.77 -2.29
CA PRO A 127 -1.17 -6.79 -1.26
C PRO A 127 -0.26 -7.93 -1.71
N SER A 128 0.68 -8.31 -0.84
CA SER A 128 1.68 -9.37 -1.10
C SER A 128 2.49 -9.17 -2.38
N PHE A 129 2.74 -7.93 -2.82
CA PHE A 129 3.47 -7.64 -4.07
C PHE A 129 2.93 -8.42 -5.27
N SER A 130 1.60 -8.56 -5.37
CA SER A 130 0.92 -9.46 -6.31
C SER A 130 0.77 -8.93 -7.74
N ILE A 131 1.50 -7.87 -8.12
CA ILE A 131 1.67 -7.46 -9.53
C ILE A 131 2.97 -8.06 -10.05
N GLY A 132 2.86 -8.82 -11.14
CA GLY A 132 3.97 -9.48 -11.82
C GLY A 132 3.72 -9.60 -13.32
N SER A 133 4.54 -10.40 -14.01
CA SER A 133 4.48 -10.55 -15.47
C SER A 133 3.12 -11.02 -16.01
N GLY A 134 2.34 -11.75 -15.22
CA GLY A 134 1.03 -12.28 -15.61
C GLY A 134 -0.12 -11.30 -15.53
N ASN A 135 0.05 -10.15 -14.85
CA ASN A 135 -1.04 -9.19 -14.60
C ASN A 135 -0.59 -7.73 -14.69
N LEU A 136 0.32 -7.41 -15.60
CA LEU A 136 0.77 -6.03 -15.83
C LEU A 136 -0.37 -5.08 -16.27
N TRP A 137 -1.50 -5.62 -16.72
CA TRP A 137 -2.73 -4.85 -16.96
C TRP A 137 -3.16 -4.02 -15.74
N ALA A 138 -2.76 -4.43 -14.54
CA ALA A 138 -3.06 -3.71 -13.31
C ALA A 138 -2.47 -2.29 -13.31
N LEU A 139 -1.34 -2.07 -13.98
CA LEU A 139 -0.72 -0.74 -14.08
C LEU A 139 -1.59 0.23 -14.89
N ASP A 140 -2.21 -0.24 -15.98
CA ASP A 140 -3.13 0.58 -16.78
C ASP A 140 -4.40 0.92 -15.99
N ILE A 141 -4.87 -0.01 -15.17
CA ILE A 141 -6.04 0.21 -14.29
C ILE A 141 -5.71 1.20 -13.18
N LEU A 142 -4.53 1.11 -12.58
CA LEU A 142 -4.06 2.10 -11.59
C LEU A 142 -4.00 3.51 -12.20
N GLN A 143 -3.50 3.64 -13.42
CA GLN A 143 -3.47 4.92 -14.13
C GLN A 143 -4.90 5.46 -14.38
N ARG A 144 -5.83 4.61 -14.80
CA ARG A 144 -7.25 4.99 -14.99
C ARG A 144 -7.93 5.42 -13.69
N ALA A 145 -7.51 4.85 -12.54
CA ALA A 145 -7.97 5.23 -11.21
C ALA A 145 -7.20 6.44 -10.64
N ASP A 146 -6.39 7.13 -11.48
CA ASP A 146 -5.61 8.33 -11.13
C ASP A 146 -4.57 8.10 -10.02
N TYR A 147 -3.99 6.90 -9.97
CA TYR A 147 -2.74 6.70 -9.23
C TYR A 147 -1.55 7.14 -10.07
N ARG A 148 -0.54 7.70 -9.41
CA ARG A 148 0.65 8.26 -10.07
C ARG A 148 1.85 7.36 -9.99
N TYR A 149 1.91 6.50 -9.00
CA TYR A 149 2.98 5.50 -8.86
C TYR A 149 2.48 4.23 -8.19
N SER A 150 3.23 3.15 -8.40
CA SER A 150 3.00 1.86 -7.75
C SER A 150 4.31 1.31 -7.18
N SER A 151 4.25 0.82 -5.95
CA SER A 151 5.34 0.11 -5.27
C SER A 151 4.99 -1.38 -5.10
N SER A 152 4.65 -2.05 -6.20
CA SER A 152 4.03 -3.38 -6.17
C SER A 152 4.86 -4.48 -6.83
N ILE A 153 5.84 -4.13 -7.68
CA ILE A 153 6.69 -5.08 -8.37
C ILE A 153 7.97 -5.27 -7.56
N TYR A 154 8.27 -6.51 -7.19
CA TYR A 154 9.47 -6.84 -6.45
C TYR A 154 10.44 -7.63 -7.35
N PRO A 155 11.64 -7.10 -7.68
CA PRO A 155 12.55 -7.67 -8.67
C PRO A 155 13.39 -8.81 -8.08
N ILE A 156 12.74 -9.82 -7.53
CA ILE A 156 13.35 -11.03 -6.96
C ILE A 156 12.57 -12.29 -7.38
N LYS A 157 13.19 -13.45 -7.18
CA LYS A 157 12.50 -14.74 -7.21
C LYS A 157 12.02 -15.08 -5.81
N HIS A 158 10.70 -15.26 -5.65
CA HIS A 158 10.08 -15.67 -4.40
C HIS A 158 8.94 -16.66 -4.67
N ASP A 159 8.59 -17.51 -3.70
CA ASP A 159 7.58 -18.57 -3.88
C ASP A 159 6.15 -18.04 -4.10
N HIS A 160 5.86 -16.85 -3.56
CA HIS A 160 4.51 -16.27 -3.58
C HIS A 160 4.38 -14.99 -4.41
N TYR A 161 5.49 -14.35 -4.79
CA TYR A 161 5.51 -13.10 -5.54
C TYR A 161 6.88 -12.90 -6.21
N GLY A 162 7.01 -11.82 -6.95
CA GLY A 162 8.28 -11.42 -7.55
C GLY A 162 8.25 -11.46 -9.06
N MET A 163 9.09 -10.63 -9.63
CA MET A 163 9.33 -10.48 -11.06
C MET A 163 10.83 -10.27 -11.26
N PRO A 164 11.64 -11.37 -11.31
CA PRO A 164 13.11 -11.29 -11.29
C PRO A 164 13.72 -10.42 -12.39
N ASP A 165 13.04 -10.36 -13.55
CA ASP A 165 13.49 -9.58 -14.70
C ASP A 165 13.05 -8.11 -14.66
N ALA A 166 12.34 -7.70 -13.62
CA ALA A 166 11.93 -6.31 -13.46
C ALA A 166 13.13 -5.41 -13.13
N PRO A 167 13.12 -4.17 -13.60
CA PRO A 167 14.12 -3.18 -13.20
C PRO A 167 14.16 -2.99 -11.69
N ARG A 168 15.36 -2.90 -11.13
CA ARG A 168 15.57 -2.70 -9.68
C ARG A 168 15.32 -1.26 -9.22
N PHE A 169 15.36 -0.33 -10.16
CA PHE A 169 15.13 1.09 -9.89
C PHE A 169 13.76 1.52 -10.43
N PRO A 170 13.20 2.62 -9.91
CA PRO A 170 11.94 3.15 -10.41
C PRO A 170 11.99 3.38 -11.92
N THR A 171 10.95 2.93 -12.60
CA THR A 171 10.78 3.07 -14.06
C THR A 171 9.44 3.71 -14.36
N ARG A 172 9.35 4.34 -15.52
CA ARG A 172 8.06 4.82 -16.03
C ARG A 172 7.36 3.70 -16.77
N SER A 173 6.07 3.48 -16.45
CA SER A 173 5.16 2.61 -17.17
C SER A 173 4.11 3.48 -17.86
N GLY A 174 3.85 3.19 -19.14
CA GLY A 174 2.88 3.94 -19.93
C GLY A 174 3.52 4.89 -20.96
N LYS A 175 2.70 5.24 -21.97
CA LYS A 175 3.05 6.24 -22.98
C LYS A 175 2.72 7.63 -22.41
N VAL A 176 3.65 8.26 -21.75
CA VAL A 176 3.71 9.71 -21.58
C VAL A 176 5.15 10.15 -21.75
#